data_10b32df572afa8848a0e3d6cb3f07264
#
_entry.id   10b32df572afa8848a0e3d6cb3f07264
#
_cell.length_a   1.000
_cell.length_b   1.000
_cell.length_c   1.000
_cell.angle_alpha   90.00
_cell.angle_beta   90.00
_cell.angle_gamma   90.00
#
_symmetry.space_group_name_H-M   'P 1'
#
loop_
_entity.id
_entity.type
_entity.pdbx_description
1 polymer ?
#
loop_
_entity_poly.entity_id
_entity_poly.type
_entity_poly.pdbx_seq_one_letter_code
_entity_poly.pdbx_strand_id
1 'polypeptide(L)'
;MLSVGGGLRSRDPACLLWRKALGVVKMAVDLSMPVLVVDDYSTMIRIIRNLLKQLGFENIDDASDGSAALNKMRGKKYGLVISDWNMEPMTGYDLLKEVRADPNLATTPFIMITAESKTENVIAAKKAGVNNYIVKPFNAATLKTKIEAVFADMATA
;
A
#
# COMPACT_ATOMS: atom_id res chain seq x y z
N MET A 1 23.75 -8.47 -27.64
CA MET A 1 23.21 -8.42 -27.27
C MET A 1 22.98 -8.63 -26.41
N LEU A 2 22.97 -8.57 -26.25
CA LEU A 2 22.72 -8.60 -25.57
C LEU A 2 22.09 -9.16 -24.86
N SER A 3 22.09 -9.66 -24.40
CA SER A 3 21.57 -10.20 -23.68
C SER A 3 20.84 -9.86 -22.97
N VAL A 4 20.72 -9.52 -23.23
CA VAL A 4 20.00 -9.04 -22.77
C VAL A 4 19.00 -9.52 -22.08
N GLY A 5 18.57 -10.52 -22.34
CA GLY A 5 17.54 -11.05 -21.71
C GLY A 5 17.46 -10.96 -20.30
N GLY A 6 18.22 -11.40 -19.64
CA GLY A 6 18.15 -11.31 -18.23
C GLY A 6 18.73 -10.05 -17.69
N GLY A 7 19.00 -9.17 -18.58
CA GLY A 7 19.82 -8.10 -18.18
C GLY A 7 19.22 -7.09 -17.23
N LEU A 8 18.08 -6.56 -17.58
CA LEU A 8 17.57 -5.44 -16.84
C LEU A 8 16.54 -5.85 -15.81
N ARG A 9 16.80 -5.48 -14.59
CA ARG A 9 15.85 -5.66 -13.49
C ARG A 9 15.06 -4.38 -13.32
N SER A 10 13.91 -4.46 -12.71
CA SER A 10 13.07 -3.29 -12.49
C SER A 10 13.74 -2.20 -11.69
N ARG A 11 14.77 -2.53 -10.92
CA ARG A 11 15.49 -1.57 -10.11
C ARG A 11 16.67 -0.92 -10.79
N ASP A 12 17.05 -1.43 -11.96
CA ASP A 12 18.20 -0.86 -12.65
C ASP A 12 17.90 0.54 -13.17
N PRO A 13 18.79 1.50 -12.97
CA PRO A 13 18.60 2.86 -13.50
C PRO A 13 18.40 2.86 -15.02
N ALA A 14 19.11 2.00 -15.73
CA ALA A 14 18.95 1.89 -17.16
C ALA A 14 17.54 1.44 -17.55
N CYS A 15 16.98 0.51 -16.79
CA CYS A 15 15.63 0.04 -17.03
C CYS A 15 14.60 1.15 -16.81
N LEU A 16 14.78 1.93 -15.76
CA LEU A 16 13.88 3.04 -15.44
C LEU A 16 13.95 4.12 -16.52
N LEU A 17 15.14 4.47 -16.97
CA LEU A 17 15.31 5.46 -18.03
C LEU A 17 14.68 4.99 -19.33
N TRP A 18 14.86 3.75 -19.63
CA TRP A 18 14.32 3.17 -20.86
C TRP A 18 12.79 3.22 -20.84
N ARG A 19 12.19 2.89 -19.71
CA ARG A 19 10.74 2.95 -19.58
C ARG A 19 10.23 4.37 -19.72
N LYS A 20 10.90 5.34 -19.12
CA LYS A 20 10.53 6.74 -19.27
C LYS A 20 10.58 7.16 -20.74
N ALA A 21 11.61 6.76 -21.44
CA ALA A 21 11.78 7.11 -22.85
C ALA A 21 10.62 6.58 -23.69
N LEU A 22 10.08 5.42 -23.32
CA LEU A 22 8.96 4.83 -24.03
C LEU A 22 7.60 5.34 -23.57
N GLY A 23 7.57 6.14 -22.50
CA GLY A 23 6.32 6.65 -21.97
C GLY A 23 5.46 5.60 -21.31
N VAL A 24 6.03 4.45 -20.99
CA VAL A 24 5.27 3.37 -20.39
C VAL A 24 5.47 3.24 -18.91
N VAL A 25 6.20 4.13 -18.30
CA VAL A 25 6.42 4.04 -16.88
C VAL A 25 5.23 4.53 -16.15
N LYS A 26 4.55 3.67 -15.56
CA LYS A 26 3.57 4.03 -14.67
C LYS A 26 4.06 3.95 -13.32
N MET A 27 4.87 3.00 -13.02
CA MET A 27 5.18 2.79 -11.67
C MET A 27 6.30 1.90 -11.49
N ALA A 28 6.99 2.10 -10.41
CA ALA A 28 8.01 1.21 -9.97
C ALA A 28 7.48 0.29 -8.89
N VAL A 29 6.22 -0.08 -8.97
CA VAL A 29 5.63 -0.97 -7.96
C VAL A 29 6.13 -2.39 -8.20
N ASP A 30 6.69 -2.96 -7.14
CA ASP A 30 7.14 -4.33 -7.15
C ASP A 30 5.97 -5.23 -6.75
N LEU A 31 5.40 -5.93 -7.71
CA LEU A 31 4.24 -6.78 -7.48
C LEU A 31 4.54 -8.00 -6.62
N SER A 32 5.80 -8.29 -6.39
CA SER A 32 6.20 -9.38 -5.51
C SER A 32 6.35 -8.95 -4.04
N MET A 33 6.25 -7.65 -3.78
CA MET A 33 6.39 -7.17 -2.41
C MET A 33 5.24 -7.67 -1.54
N PRO A 34 5.49 -7.95 -0.24
CA PRO A 34 4.42 -8.31 0.66
C PRO A 34 3.48 -7.15 0.91
N VAL A 35 2.19 -7.42 0.86
CA VAL A 35 1.13 -6.45 1.13
C VAL A 35 0.31 -6.96 2.31
N LEU A 36 0.02 -6.08 3.26
CA LEU A 36 -0.81 -6.42 4.41
C LEU A 36 -2.15 -5.71 4.30
N VAL A 37 -3.23 -6.47 4.37
CA VAL A 37 -4.60 -5.95 4.36
C VAL A 37 -5.17 -6.07 5.77
N VAL A 38 -5.67 -4.97 6.31
CA VAL A 38 -6.17 -4.93 7.68
C VAL A 38 -7.62 -4.46 7.68
N ASP A 39 -8.51 -5.31 8.17
CA ASP A 39 -9.92 -4.99 8.29
C ASP A 39 -10.53 -5.96 9.29
N ASP A 40 -11.49 -5.51 10.09
CA ASP A 40 -12.17 -6.38 11.04
C ASP A 40 -13.33 -7.15 10.39
N TYR A 41 -13.59 -6.88 9.10
CA TYR A 41 -14.66 -7.54 8.36
C TYR A 41 -14.05 -8.47 7.31
N SER A 42 -14.19 -9.77 7.52
CA SER A 42 -13.53 -10.78 6.69
C SER A 42 -13.94 -10.72 5.21
N THR A 43 -15.17 -10.35 4.94
CA THR A 43 -15.63 -10.21 3.56
C THR A 43 -14.87 -9.10 2.84
N MET A 44 -14.63 -7.99 3.52
CA MET A 44 -13.88 -6.88 2.93
C MET A 44 -12.41 -7.27 2.70
N ILE A 45 -11.82 -8.01 3.64
CA ILE A 45 -10.46 -8.55 3.45
C ILE A 45 -10.40 -9.37 2.16
N ARG A 46 -11.37 -10.24 1.97
CA ARG A 46 -11.42 -11.10 0.77
C ARG A 46 -11.56 -10.26 -0.50
N ILE A 47 -12.42 -9.24 -0.47
CA ILE A 47 -12.62 -8.36 -1.62
C ILE A 47 -11.32 -7.66 -1.98
N ILE A 48 -10.65 -7.07 -0.99
CA ILE A 48 -9.40 -6.34 -1.22
C ILE A 48 -8.32 -7.29 -1.73
N ARG A 49 -8.20 -8.47 -1.14
CA ARG A 49 -7.22 -9.45 -1.60
C ARG A 49 -7.46 -9.84 -3.05
N ASN A 50 -8.72 -10.06 -3.43
CA ASN A 50 -9.04 -10.41 -4.82
C ASN A 50 -8.70 -9.27 -5.78
N LEU A 51 -8.98 -8.04 -5.39
CA LEU A 51 -8.63 -6.88 -6.20
C LEU A 51 -7.11 -6.77 -6.37
N LEU A 52 -6.36 -6.98 -5.30
CA LEU A 52 -4.90 -6.95 -5.36
C LEU A 52 -4.36 -8.05 -6.26
N LYS A 53 -4.94 -9.23 -6.22
CA LYS A 53 -4.54 -10.32 -7.11
C LYS A 53 -4.82 -9.97 -8.57
N GLN A 54 -5.94 -9.33 -8.85
CA GLN A 54 -6.24 -8.87 -10.21
C GLN A 54 -5.22 -7.87 -10.70
N LEU A 55 -4.64 -7.08 -9.80
CA LEU A 55 -3.61 -6.11 -10.13
C LEU A 55 -2.22 -6.73 -10.28
N GLY A 56 -2.08 -8.00 -9.93
CA GLY A 56 -0.83 -8.73 -10.09
C GLY A 56 -0.04 -8.97 -8.81
N PHE A 57 -0.53 -8.55 -7.66
CA PHE A 57 0.15 -8.80 -6.39
C PHE A 57 0.02 -10.28 -6.00
N GLU A 58 1.12 -10.88 -5.55
CA GLU A 58 1.15 -12.30 -5.24
C GLU A 58 1.28 -12.57 -3.73
N ASN A 59 1.93 -11.69 -3.00
CA ASN A 59 2.22 -11.89 -1.58
C ASN A 59 1.31 -11.02 -0.73
N ILE A 60 0.13 -11.53 -0.42
CA ILE A 60 -0.88 -10.77 0.31
C ILE A 60 -1.19 -11.48 1.63
N ASP A 61 -0.94 -10.79 2.73
CA ASP A 61 -1.31 -11.25 4.06
C ASP A 61 -2.47 -10.41 4.56
N ASP A 62 -3.10 -10.83 5.63
CA ASP A 62 -4.18 -10.05 6.22
C ASP A 62 -4.11 -10.10 7.75
N ALA A 63 -4.80 -9.16 8.36
CA ALA A 63 -4.94 -9.10 9.81
C ALA A 63 -6.35 -8.57 10.11
N SER A 64 -6.93 -9.05 11.20
CA SER A 64 -8.30 -8.72 11.54
C SER A 64 -8.43 -7.51 12.46
N ASP A 65 -7.33 -6.99 12.96
CA ASP A 65 -7.33 -5.78 13.79
C ASP A 65 -5.94 -5.14 13.79
N GLY A 66 -5.87 -3.96 14.41
CA GLY A 66 -4.62 -3.20 14.44
C GLY A 66 -3.50 -3.87 15.21
N SER A 67 -3.83 -4.56 16.30
CA SER A 67 -2.81 -5.25 17.10
C SER A 67 -2.20 -6.41 16.33
N ALA A 68 -3.03 -7.21 15.67
CA ALA A 68 -2.55 -8.30 14.84
C ALA A 68 -1.70 -7.77 13.69
N ALA A 69 -2.10 -6.65 13.11
CA ALA A 69 -1.33 -6.02 12.03
C ALA A 69 0.04 -5.58 12.52
N LEU A 70 0.12 -4.93 13.66
CA LEU A 70 1.41 -4.51 14.22
C LEU A 70 2.33 -5.69 14.49
N ASN A 71 1.78 -6.77 15.05
CA ASN A 71 2.57 -7.96 15.32
C ASN A 71 3.16 -8.54 14.03
N LYS A 72 2.35 -8.59 12.98
CA LYS A 72 2.82 -9.08 11.68
C LYS A 72 3.88 -8.17 11.09
N MET A 73 3.68 -6.87 11.19
CA MET A 73 4.64 -5.89 10.66
C MET A 73 5.97 -5.94 11.37
N ARG A 74 5.97 -6.23 12.67
CA ARG A 74 7.21 -6.38 13.44
C ARG A 74 7.98 -7.63 13.10
N GLY A 75 7.27 -8.67 12.63
CA GLY A 75 7.89 -9.93 12.26
C GLY A 75 8.25 -10.08 10.80
N LYS A 76 7.74 -9.20 9.96
CA LYS A 76 7.95 -9.28 8.51
C LYS A 76 7.85 -7.89 7.90
N LYS A 77 8.73 -7.59 6.96
CA LYS A 77 8.70 -6.29 6.31
C LYS A 77 7.68 -6.28 5.18
N TYR A 78 6.73 -5.37 5.26
CA TYR A 78 5.73 -5.20 4.21
C TYR A 78 6.07 -3.99 3.34
N GLY A 79 5.79 -4.11 2.07
CA GLY A 79 5.98 -3.02 1.13
C GLY A 79 4.78 -2.08 1.05
N LEU A 80 3.64 -2.51 1.55
CA LEU A 80 2.42 -1.70 1.55
C LEU A 80 1.45 -2.24 2.58
N VAL A 81 0.79 -1.34 3.31
CA VAL A 81 -0.29 -1.69 4.23
C VAL A 81 -1.55 -0.98 3.78
N ILE A 82 -2.64 -1.71 3.68
CA ILE A 82 -3.95 -1.17 3.35
C ILE A 82 -4.86 -1.48 4.53
N SER A 83 -5.35 -0.46 5.21
CA SER A 83 -6.12 -0.62 6.43
C SER A 83 -7.44 0.12 6.37
N ASP A 84 -8.49 -0.52 6.87
CA ASP A 84 -9.74 0.16 7.11
C ASP A 84 -9.57 1.14 8.28
N TRP A 85 -10.31 2.24 8.24
CA TRP A 85 -10.30 3.20 9.35
C TRP A 85 -11.09 2.69 10.55
N ASN A 86 -12.28 2.17 10.29
CA ASN A 86 -13.19 1.76 11.35
C ASN A 86 -12.95 0.34 11.79
N MET A 87 -12.17 0.17 12.84
CA MET A 87 -11.87 -1.14 13.42
C MET A 87 -11.84 -1.00 14.94
N GLU A 88 -12.03 -2.10 15.63
CA GLU A 88 -11.93 -2.17 17.08
C GLU A 88 -11.03 -3.35 17.45
N PRO A 89 -10.33 -3.27 18.56
CA PRO A 89 -10.22 -2.14 19.51
C PRO A 89 -9.30 -1.01 19.03
N MET A 90 -8.50 -1.23 18.00
CA MET A 90 -7.58 -0.23 17.48
C MET A 90 -8.05 0.20 16.09
N THR A 91 -8.33 1.49 15.92
CA THR A 91 -8.73 2.01 14.61
C THR A 91 -7.55 2.01 13.64
N GLY A 92 -7.85 2.13 12.33
CA GLY A 92 -6.80 2.30 11.33
C GLY A 92 -5.96 3.54 11.58
N TYR A 93 -6.56 4.59 12.09
CA TYR A 93 -5.85 5.81 12.46
C TYR A 93 -4.86 5.55 13.60
N ASP A 94 -5.28 4.82 14.63
CA ASP A 94 -4.40 4.43 15.73
C ASP A 94 -3.26 3.55 15.23
N LEU A 95 -3.58 2.60 14.35
CA LEU A 95 -2.56 1.75 13.74
C LEU A 95 -1.53 2.59 12.98
N LEU A 96 -1.98 3.56 12.19
CA LEU A 96 -1.10 4.44 11.45
C LEU A 96 -0.15 5.19 12.38
N LYS A 97 -0.68 5.72 13.49
CA LYS A 97 0.15 6.43 14.46
C LYS A 97 1.21 5.53 15.07
N GLU A 98 0.84 4.31 15.41
CA GLU A 98 1.78 3.33 15.96
C GLU A 98 2.88 2.98 14.95
N VAL A 99 2.49 2.79 13.69
CA VAL A 99 3.44 2.50 12.62
C VAL A 99 4.43 3.65 12.45
N ARG A 100 3.97 4.87 12.44
CA ARG A 100 4.83 6.03 12.26
C ARG A 100 5.71 6.31 13.48
N ALA A 101 5.28 5.88 14.66
CA ALA A 101 6.05 6.04 15.89
C ALA A 101 7.15 4.98 16.05
N ASP A 102 7.04 3.86 15.35
CA ASP A 102 8.03 2.78 15.43
C ASP A 102 9.14 3.02 14.40
N PRO A 103 10.38 3.20 14.83
CA PRO A 103 11.49 3.49 13.89
C PRO A 103 11.67 2.45 12.81
N ASN A 104 11.31 1.20 13.07
CA ASN A 104 11.45 0.12 12.11
C ASN A 104 10.30 0.09 11.11
N LEU A 105 9.19 0.75 11.40
CA LEU A 105 8.00 0.73 10.58
C LEU A 105 7.65 2.11 10.01
N ALA A 106 8.34 3.13 10.44
CA ALA A 106 7.96 4.53 10.18
C ALA A 106 7.88 4.91 8.70
N THR A 107 8.58 4.17 7.84
CA THR A 107 8.59 4.46 6.40
C THR A 107 7.69 3.53 5.60
N THR A 108 6.96 2.63 6.24
CA THR A 108 6.09 1.69 5.53
C THR A 108 4.97 2.45 4.81
N PRO A 109 4.79 2.24 3.51
CA PRO A 109 3.68 2.86 2.78
C PRO A 109 2.34 2.41 3.35
N PHE A 110 1.44 3.35 3.55
CA PHE A 110 0.17 3.09 4.22
C PHE A 110 -0.97 3.76 3.46
N ILE A 111 -1.98 2.98 3.11
CA ILE A 111 -3.20 3.48 2.47
C ILE A 111 -4.36 3.22 3.43
N MET A 112 -5.15 4.25 3.69
CA MET A 112 -6.32 4.14 4.54
C MET A 112 -7.57 3.98 3.70
N ILE A 113 -8.46 3.07 4.08
CA ILE A 113 -9.77 2.91 3.44
C ILE A 113 -10.83 3.35 4.43
N THR A 114 -11.74 4.19 3.98
CA THR A 114 -12.78 4.72 4.85
C THR A 114 -14.09 4.90 4.11
N ALA A 115 -15.20 4.75 4.83
CA ALA A 115 -16.51 5.07 4.32
C ALA A 115 -16.79 6.57 4.37
N GLU A 116 -15.96 7.32 5.08
CA GLU A 116 -16.16 8.75 5.29
C GLU A 116 -15.18 9.58 4.51
N SER A 117 -15.69 10.66 3.92
CA SER A 117 -14.86 11.60 3.20
C SER A 117 -14.75 12.94 3.94
N LYS A 118 -14.98 12.94 5.24
CA LYS A 118 -14.91 14.17 6.03
C LYS A 118 -13.52 14.79 5.94
N THR A 119 -13.50 16.07 5.63
CA THR A 119 -12.25 16.80 5.48
C THR A 119 -11.36 16.70 6.71
N GLU A 120 -11.95 16.74 7.89
CA GLU A 120 -11.22 16.67 9.14
C GLU A 120 -10.47 15.35 9.28
N ASN A 121 -11.11 14.24 8.91
CA ASN A 121 -10.47 12.93 8.97
C ASN A 121 -9.35 12.79 7.95
N VAL A 122 -9.56 13.34 6.75
CA VAL A 122 -8.52 13.34 5.73
C VAL A 122 -7.30 14.13 6.20
N ILE A 123 -7.53 15.31 6.77
CA ILE A 123 -6.45 16.13 7.30
C ILE A 123 -5.72 15.43 8.43
N ALA A 124 -6.45 14.80 9.35
CA ALA A 124 -5.86 14.07 10.45
C ALA A 124 -4.98 12.93 9.95
N ALA A 125 -5.47 12.16 8.96
CA ALA A 125 -4.70 11.06 8.39
C ALA A 125 -3.43 11.55 7.72
N LYS A 126 -3.50 12.66 7.00
CA LYS A 126 -2.32 13.24 6.35
C LYS A 126 -1.29 13.71 7.36
N LYS A 127 -1.75 14.34 8.45
CA LYS A 127 -0.84 14.78 9.52
C LYS A 127 -0.20 13.58 10.22
N ALA A 128 -0.92 12.47 10.32
CA ALA A 128 -0.38 11.25 10.91
C ALA A 128 0.57 10.51 9.97
N GLY A 129 0.65 10.90 8.70
CA GLY A 129 1.60 10.32 7.77
C GLY A 129 1.04 9.26 6.83
N VAL A 130 -0.26 9.28 6.55
CA VAL A 130 -0.83 8.36 5.54
C VAL A 130 -0.32 8.76 4.17
N ASN A 131 0.00 7.75 3.34
CA ASN A 131 0.48 8.01 1.99
C ASN A 131 -0.66 8.31 1.02
N ASN A 132 -1.80 7.66 1.23
CA ASN A 132 -2.99 7.93 0.43
C ASN A 132 -4.20 7.36 1.16
N TYR A 133 -5.39 7.70 0.68
CA TYR A 133 -6.59 7.09 1.25
C TYR A 133 -7.61 6.85 0.16
N ILE A 134 -8.54 5.94 0.43
CA ILE A 134 -9.56 5.51 -0.52
C ILE A 134 -10.92 5.59 0.18
N VAL A 135 -11.91 6.15 -0.49
CA VAL A 135 -13.27 6.24 0.03
C VAL A 135 -14.09 5.09 -0.54
N LYS A 136 -14.81 4.38 0.32
CA LYS A 136 -15.73 3.33 -0.10
C LYS A 136 -16.99 3.93 -0.72
N PRO A 137 -17.59 3.31 -1.73
CA PRO A 137 -17.12 2.09 -2.40
C PRO A 137 -16.04 2.40 -3.42
N PHE A 138 -15.21 1.41 -3.72
CA PHE A 138 -14.12 1.56 -4.69
C PHE A 138 -14.01 0.30 -5.54
N ASN A 139 -13.28 0.41 -6.65
CA ASN A 139 -13.08 -0.72 -7.56
C ASN A 139 -11.58 -0.93 -7.79
N ALA A 140 -11.25 -1.92 -8.63
CA ALA A 140 -9.86 -2.25 -8.92
C ALA A 140 -9.10 -1.07 -9.54
N ALA A 141 -9.75 -0.31 -10.42
CA ALA A 141 -9.12 0.84 -11.05
C ALA A 141 -8.75 1.92 -10.04
N THR A 142 -9.66 2.21 -9.09
CA THR A 142 -9.40 3.18 -8.03
C THR A 142 -8.24 2.72 -7.15
N LEU A 143 -8.27 1.46 -6.74
CA LEU A 143 -7.22 0.89 -5.91
C LEU A 143 -5.87 0.96 -6.62
N LYS A 144 -5.82 0.59 -7.89
CA LYS A 144 -4.61 0.66 -8.69
C LYS A 144 -4.07 2.08 -8.76
N THR A 145 -4.93 3.04 -9.06
CA THR A 145 -4.53 4.44 -9.17
C THR A 145 -3.95 4.96 -7.86
N LYS A 146 -4.56 4.61 -6.74
CA LYS A 146 -4.07 5.07 -5.43
C LYS A 146 -2.73 4.43 -5.08
N ILE A 147 -2.56 3.15 -5.38
CA ILE A 147 -1.27 2.47 -5.15
C ILE A 147 -0.19 3.08 -6.03
N GLU A 148 -0.46 3.29 -7.30
CA GLU A 148 0.50 3.89 -8.22
C GLU A 148 0.91 5.29 -7.75
N ALA A 149 -0.05 6.08 -7.26
CA ALA A 149 0.25 7.41 -6.76
C ALA A 149 1.19 7.38 -5.56
N VAL A 150 0.99 6.44 -4.65
CA VAL A 150 1.87 6.29 -3.49
C VAL A 150 3.30 6.03 -3.92
N PHE A 151 3.51 5.10 -4.83
CA PHE A 151 4.86 4.73 -5.24
C PHE A 151 5.48 5.74 -6.19
N ALA A 152 4.68 6.46 -6.95
CA ALA A 152 5.19 7.59 -7.75
C ALA A 152 5.73 8.69 -6.86
N ASP A 153 5.01 9.03 -5.79
CA ASP A 153 5.44 10.04 -4.84
C ASP A 153 6.72 9.60 -4.13
N MET A 154 6.80 8.35 -3.74
CA MET A 154 8.00 7.83 -3.09
C MET A 154 9.20 7.82 -4.03
N ALA A 155 8.98 7.58 -5.31
CA ALA A 155 10.06 7.56 -6.28
C ALA A 155 10.64 8.94 -6.56
N THR A 156 9.84 9.99 -6.33
CA THR A 156 10.30 11.37 -6.56
C THR A 156 10.86 12.04 -5.31
N ALA A 157 10.70 11.38 -4.17
CA ALA A 157 11.15 11.94 -2.89
C ALA A 157 12.65 11.94 -2.71
#